data_48eddb8f2e054ebe5801528fed140f95
#
_entry.id   48eddb8f2e054ebe5801528fed140f95
#
_cell.length_a   1.000
_cell.length_b   1.000
_cell.length_c   1.000
_cell.angle_alpha   90.00
_cell.angle_beta   90.00
_cell.angle_gamma   90.00
#
_symmetry.space_group_name_H-M   'P 1'
#
loop_
_entity.id
_entity.type
_entity.pdbx_description
1 polymer ?
#
loop_
_entity_poly.entity_id
_entity_poly.type
_entity_poly.pdbx_seq_one_letter_code
_entity_poly.pdbx_strand_id
1 'polypeptide(L)'
;METAIIIDAPSKIVWEILTDTTYWKIWGPSVSSIRCKDRFIQSGTTGHVKVLMLIWLPFIITDFVPQKNWSWRVINIHATGHRLESISTNQCRLIFEVPIIAFPYILICKIAIQKIKQLAENKYHKNF
;
A
#
# COMPACT_ATOMS: atom_id res chain seq x y z
N MET A 1 -9.82 10.60 6.60
CA MET A 1 -10.22 9.39 7.35
C MET A 1 -9.09 8.38 7.32
N GLU A 2 -8.77 7.79 8.45
CA GLU A 2 -7.62 6.90 8.58
C GLU A 2 -8.00 5.55 9.15
N THR A 3 -7.26 4.51 8.78
CA THR A 3 -7.25 3.22 9.46
C THR A 3 -5.80 2.82 9.69
N ALA A 4 -5.50 2.21 10.83
CA ALA A 4 -4.14 1.90 11.24
C ALA A 4 -4.05 0.54 11.92
N ILE A 5 -2.86 -0.05 11.87
CA ILE A 5 -2.58 -1.34 12.53
C ILE A 5 -1.12 -1.38 12.97
N ILE A 6 -0.86 -2.07 14.09
CA ILE A 6 0.49 -2.39 14.56
C ILE A 6 0.93 -3.70 13.91
N ILE A 7 2.14 -3.70 13.37
CA ILE A 7 2.73 -4.87 12.70
C ILE A 7 3.99 -5.28 13.45
N ASP A 8 4.08 -6.55 13.81
CA ASP A 8 5.23 -7.13 14.51
C ASP A 8 6.31 -7.55 13.50
N ALA A 9 6.84 -6.55 12.80
CA ALA A 9 7.92 -6.70 11.84
C ALA A 9 8.63 -5.35 11.67
N PRO A 10 9.90 -5.35 11.26
CA PRO A 10 10.61 -4.10 10.97
C PRO A 10 9.93 -3.30 9.87
N SER A 11 9.97 -1.97 9.98
CA SER A 11 9.38 -1.08 8.98
C SER A 11 9.93 -1.33 7.57
N LYS A 12 11.19 -1.73 7.45
CA LYS A 12 11.81 -2.03 6.16
C LYS A 12 11.06 -3.14 5.40
N ILE A 13 10.66 -4.20 6.10
CA ILE A 13 9.93 -5.32 5.50
C ILE A 13 8.54 -4.84 5.02
N VAL A 14 7.85 -4.07 5.84
CA VAL A 14 6.53 -3.52 5.49
C VAL A 14 6.64 -2.57 4.31
N TRP A 15 7.68 -1.73 4.29
CA TRP A 15 7.90 -0.80 3.19
C TRP A 15 8.12 -1.51 1.86
N GLU A 16 8.88 -2.60 1.85
CA GLU A 16 9.08 -3.41 0.65
C GLU A 16 7.75 -3.96 0.11
N ILE A 17 6.89 -4.47 1.00
CA ILE A 17 5.58 -4.98 0.61
C ILE A 17 4.68 -3.87 0.05
N LEU A 18 4.74 -2.67 0.65
CA LEU A 18 3.95 -1.52 0.21
C LEU A 18 4.38 -0.98 -1.16
N THR A 19 5.68 -1.05 -1.47
CA THR A 19 6.24 -0.40 -2.65
C THR A 19 6.54 -1.36 -3.79
N ASP A 20 6.55 -2.65 -3.52
CA ASP A 20 6.75 -3.68 -4.55
C ASP A 20 5.41 -3.94 -5.26
N THR A 21 5.30 -3.51 -6.50
CA THR A 21 4.05 -3.64 -7.26
C THR A 21 3.61 -5.10 -7.46
N THR A 22 4.52 -6.06 -7.34
CA THR A 22 4.16 -7.49 -7.44
C THR A 22 3.32 -7.98 -6.25
N TYR A 23 3.33 -7.25 -5.14
CA TYR A 23 2.49 -7.56 -3.98
C TYR A 23 1.11 -6.89 -4.01
N TRP A 24 0.92 -5.86 -4.84
CA TRP A 24 -0.30 -5.04 -4.79
C TRP A 24 -1.58 -5.83 -5.00
N LYS A 25 -1.58 -6.80 -5.91
CA LYS A 25 -2.76 -7.64 -6.14
C LYS A 25 -3.02 -8.61 -4.99
N ILE A 26 -2.03 -8.85 -4.13
CA ILE A 26 -2.16 -9.75 -2.98
C ILE A 26 -2.82 -9.03 -1.81
N TRP A 27 -2.34 -7.82 -1.46
CA TRP A 27 -2.91 -7.10 -0.34
C TRP A 27 -4.00 -6.10 -0.71
N GLY A 28 -4.08 -5.67 -1.96
CA GLY A 28 -5.10 -4.71 -2.41
C GLY A 28 -6.32 -5.41 -2.97
N PRO A 29 -7.43 -5.56 -2.19
CA PRO A 29 -8.57 -6.37 -2.63
C PRO A 29 -9.27 -5.85 -3.89
N SER A 30 -9.17 -4.55 -4.16
CA SER A 30 -9.75 -3.95 -5.36
C SER A 30 -8.84 -4.04 -6.59
N VAL A 31 -7.58 -4.46 -6.42
CA VAL A 31 -6.60 -4.53 -7.50
C VAL A 31 -6.45 -5.97 -7.96
N SER A 32 -6.83 -6.25 -9.20
CA SER A 32 -6.73 -7.60 -9.77
C SER A 32 -5.49 -7.80 -10.62
N SER A 33 -4.94 -6.73 -11.20
CA SER A 33 -3.71 -6.79 -12.00
C SER A 33 -3.04 -5.44 -12.09
N ILE A 34 -1.76 -5.42 -12.46
CA ILE A 34 -0.96 -4.21 -12.55
C ILE A 34 -0.10 -4.25 -13.81
N ARG A 35 0.02 -3.10 -14.47
CA ARG A 35 0.99 -2.85 -15.55
C ARG A 35 1.84 -1.67 -15.12
N CYS A 36 3.11 -1.93 -14.80
CA CYS A 36 4.04 -0.90 -14.35
C CYS A 36 5.46 -1.34 -14.70
N LYS A 37 6.26 -0.40 -15.25
CA LYS A 37 7.66 -0.69 -15.57
C LYS A 37 8.50 -0.87 -14.31
N ASP A 38 8.18 -0.10 -13.27
CA ASP A 38 8.92 -0.14 -12.02
C ASP A 38 8.33 -1.24 -11.12
N ARG A 39 9.14 -2.21 -10.75
CA ARG A 39 8.74 -3.17 -9.74
C ARG A 39 8.54 -2.45 -8.40
N PHE A 40 9.52 -1.62 -8.02
CA PHE A 40 9.43 -0.79 -6.82
C PHE A 40 9.10 0.63 -7.23
N ILE A 41 8.03 1.18 -6.65
CA ILE A 41 7.59 2.54 -6.99
C ILE A 41 8.52 3.59 -6.41
N GLN A 42 8.51 4.76 -7.05
CA GLN A 42 9.20 5.95 -6.62
C GLN A 42 8.40 7.17 -7.03
N SER A 43 8.87 8.36 -6.67
CA SER A 43 8.21 9.59 -7.06
C SER A 43 8.07 9.65 -8.58
N GLY A 44 6.85 9.89 -9.05
CA GLY A 44 6.57 10.01 -10.48
C GLY A 44 6.33 8.70 -11.21
N THR A 45 6.44 7.54 -10.55
CA THR A 45 6.12 6.25 -11.18
C THR A 45 4.70 6.26 -11.72
N THR A 46 4.53 5.83 -12.97
CA THR A 46 3.23 5.73 -13.65
C THR A 46 2.95 4.31 -14.06
N GLY A 47 1.69 3.98 -14.23
CA GLY A 47 1.26 2.67 -14.70
C GLY A 47 -0.25 2.59 -14.77
N HIS A 48 -0.76 1.35 -14.80
CA HIS A 48 -2.18 1.07 -14.83
C HIS A 48 -2.51 -0.02 -13.82
N VAL A 49 -3.62 0.14 -13.12
CA VAL A 49 -4.19 -0.90 -12.25
C VAL A 49 -5.50 -1.37 -12.85
N LYS A 50 -5.72 -2.68 -12.81
CA LYS A 50 -7.01 -3.27 -13.20
C LYS A 50 -7.84 -3.43 -11.93
N VAL A 51 -9.02 -2.82 -11.92
CA VAL A 51 -9.92 -2.87 -10.77
C VAL A 51 -11.13 -3.70 -11.09
N LEU A 52 -11.65 -4.40 -10.07
CA LEU A 52 -12.83 -5.26 -10.18
C LEU A 52 -12.75 -6.29 -11.33
N MET A 53 -11.55 -6.68 -11.73
CA MET A 53 -11.26 -7.61 -12.83
C MET A 53 -11.81 -7.13 -14.19
N LEU A 54 -12.13 -5.84 -14.34
CA LEU A 54 -12.82 -5.30 -15.50
C LEU A 54 -12.11 -4.13 -16.17
N ILE A 55 -11.63 -3.16 -15.40
CA ILE A 55 -11.24 -1.86 -15.95
C ILE A 55 -9.79 -1.54 -15.60
N TRP A 56 -9.00 -1.13 -16.61
CA TRP A 56 -7.65 -0.61 -16.43
C TRP A 56 -7.72 0.90 -16.20
N LEU A 57 -7.15 1.37 -15.08
CA LEU A 57 -7.12 2.77 -14.70
C LEU A 57 -5.67 3.26 -14.60
N PRO A 58 -5.35 4.43 -15.19
CA PRO A 58 -4.01 4.99 -15.07
C PRO A 58 -3.76 5.53 -13.68
N PHE A 59 -2.53 5.39 -13.19
CA PHE A 59 -2.12 5.96 -11.92
C PHE A 59 -0.77 6.65 -12.01
N ILE A 60 -0.51 7.54 -11.07
CA ILE A 60 0.78 8.19 -10.86
C ILE A 60 1.06 8.31 -9.37
N ILE A 61 2.28 8.00 -8.99
CA ILE A 61 2.75 8.19 -7.60
C ILE A 61 3.10 9.67 -7.45
N THR A 62 2.43 10.35 -6.52
CA THR A 62 2.58 11.80 -6.31
C THR A 62 3.55 12.13 -5.19
N ASP A 63 3.20 11.77 -3.95
CA ASP A 63 4.06 12.01 -2.79
C ASP A 63 4.82 10.72 -2.49
N PHE A 64 6.11 10.83 -2.28
CA PHE A 64 6.94 9.67 -1.99
C PHE A 64 8.12 10.10 -1.11
N VAL A 65 8.10 9.65 0.14
CA VAL A 65 9.20 9.81 1.08
C VAL A 65 9.66 8.41 1.50
N PRO A 66 10.86 7.96 1.09
CA PRO A 66 11.33 6.61 1.37
C PRO A 66 11.21 6.23 2.84
N GLN A 67 10.67 5.03 3.11
CA GLN A 67 10.44 4.45 4.44
C GLN A 67 9.40 5.20 5.29
N LYS A 68 8.69 6.19 4.73
CA LYS A 68 7.72 6.99 5.50
C LYS A 68 6.33 7.01 4.90
N ASN A 69 6.18 7.43 3.64
CA ASN A 69 4.86 7.54 3.04
C ASN A 69 4.91 7.57 1.52
N TRP A 70 3.79 7.20 0.92
CA TRP A 70 3.53 7.48 -0.48
C TRP A 70 2.03 7.62 -0.72
N SER A 71 1.70 8.44 -1.71
CA SER A 71 0.33 8.70 -2.15
C SER A 71 0.27 8.60 -3.67
N TRP A 72 -0.92 8.43 -4.21
CA TRP A 72 -1.10 8.32 -5.64
C TRP A 72 -2.39 8.98 -6.12
N ARG A 73 -2.45 9.21 -7.42
CA ARG A 73 -3.67 9.60 -8.12
C ARG A 73 -4.04 8.49 -9.08
N VAL A 74 -5.31 8.14 -9.10
CA VAL A 74 -5.89 7.15 -10.01
C VAL A 74 -6.94 7.88 -10.84
N ILE A 75 -6.83 7.84 -12.17
CA ILE A 75 -7.62 8.65 -13.10
C ILE A 75 -7.54 10.15 -12.74
N ASN A 76 -6.35 10.60 -12.36
CA ASN A 76 -6.12 11.99 -11.94
C ASN A 76 -6.94 12.43 -10.71
N ILE A 77 -7.43 11.47 -9.90
CA ILE A 77 -8.15 11.73 -8.66
C ILE A 77 -7.27 11.29 -7.49
N HIS A 78 -7.11 12.15 -6.50
CA HIS A 78 -6.34 11.81 -5.29
C HIS A 78 -6.96 10.59 -4.62
N ALA A 79 -6.15 9.54 -4.44
CA ALA A 79 -6.60 8.27 -3.89
C ALA A 79 -5.99 8.02 -2.50
N THR A 80 -5.70 6.76 -2.18
CA THR A 80 -5.23 6.37 -0.85
C THR A 80 -3.85 6.91 -0.55
N GLY A 81 -3.63 7.39 0.67
CA GLY A 81 -2.31 7.66 1.22
C GLY A 81 -1.87 6.48 2.10
N HIS A 82 -0.56 6.24 2.13
CA HIS A 82 0.04 5.12 2.88
C HIS A 82 1.18 5.67 3.72
N ARG A 83 1.06 5.57 5.04
CA ARG A 83 2.07 6.11 5.97
C ARG A 83 2.59 5.01 6.88
N LEU A 84 3.89 5.01 7.13
CA LEU A 84 4.55 4.01 7.95
C LEU A 84 5.36 4.71 9.04
N GLU A 85 5.15 4.29 10.30
CA GLU A 85 5.86 4.82 11.46
C GLU A 85 6.60 3.68 12.16
N SER A 86 7.92 3.80 12.32
CA SER A 86 8.71 2.84 13.08
C SER A 86 8.46 3.04 14.57
N ILE A 87 8.16 1.96 15.29
CA ILE A 87 7.98 1.98 16.75
C ILE A 87 9.25 1.48 17.42
N SER A 88 9.83 0.40 16.91
CA SER A 88 11.06 -0.20 17.41
C SER A 88 11.78 -0.90 16.26
N THR A 89 12.86 -1.60 16.56
CA THR A 89 13.62 -2.34 15.54
C THR A 89 12.82 -3.48 14.91
N ASN A 90 11.78 -3.97 15.59
CA ASN A 90 10.98 -5.11 15.12
C ASN A 90 9.48 -4.85 15.15
N GLN A 91 9.06 -3.59 15.19
CA GLN A 91 7.65 -3.23 15.23
C GLN A 91 7.41 -1.88 14.56
N CYS A 92 6.32 -1.77 13.82
CA CYS A 92 5.93 -0.53 13.15
C CYS A 92 4.41 -0.38 13.12
N ARG A 93 3.97 0.82 12.76
CA ARG A 93 2.56 1.17 12.61
C ARG A 93 2.30 1.56 11.16
N LEU A 94 1.33 0.91 10.54
CA LEU A 94 0.92 1.22 9.17
C LEU A 94 -0.42 1.96 9.21
N ILE A 95 -0.49 3.08 8.50
CA ILE A 95 -1.68 3.94 8.44
C ILE A 95 -2.06 4.14 6.97
N PHE A 96 -3.33 3.86 6.63
CA PHE A 96 -3.91 4.20 5.34
C PHE A 96 -4.84 5.39 5.51
N GLU A 97 -4.71 6.37 4.63
CA GLU A 97 -5.53 7.58 4.60
C GLU A 97 -6.45 7.55 3.38
N VAL A 98 -7.72 7.86 3.59
CA VAL A 98 -8.74 7.86 2.53
C VAL A 98 -9.46 9.20 2.55
N PRO A 99 -9.67 9.85 1.38
CA PRO A 99 -10.50 11.06 1.31
C PRO A 99 -11.90 10.79 1.88
N ILE A 100 -12.47 11.77 2.57
CA ILE A 100 -13.80 11.62 3.20
C ILE A 100 -14.86 11.24 2.17
N ILE A 101 -14.76 11.76 0.95
CA ILE A 101 -15.70 11.44 -0.13
C ILE A 101 -15.67 9.97 -0.52
N ALA A 102 -14.57 9.27 -0.23
CA ALA A 102 -14.42 7.84 -0.50
C ALA A 102 -14.68 6.99 0.74
N PHE A 103 -15.54 7.45 1.64
CA PHE A 103 -15.84 6.81 2.92
C PHE A 103 -16.03 5.28 2.85
N PRO A 104 -16.82 4.73 1.91
CA PRO A 104 -17.00 3.28 1.86
C PRO A 104 -15.70 2.51 1.58
N TYR A 105 -14.72 3.15 0.96
CA TYR A 105 -13.43 2.53 0.64
C TYR A 105 -12.59 2.22 1.86
N ILE A 106 -12.88 2.85 3.02
CA ILE A 106 -12.15 2.58 4.27
C ILE A 106 -12.25 1.11 4.67
N LEU A 107 -13.35 0.43 4.34
CA LEU A 107 -13.52 -1.00 4.63
C LEU A 107 -12.54 -1.84 3.83
N ILE A 108 -12.28 -1.47 2.57
CA ILE A 108 -11.29 -2.12 1.72
C ILE A 108 -9.89 -1.89 2.27
N CYS A 109 -9.61 -0.68 2.76
CA CYS A 109 -8.33 -0.37 3.40
C CYS A 109 -8.11 -1.18 4.66
N LYS A 110 -9.16 -1.42 5.45
CA LYS A 110 -9.05 -2.28 6.64
C LYS A 110 -8.68 -3.72 6.29
N ILE A 111 -9.21 -4.24 5.20
CA ILE A 111 -8.82 -5.57 4.70
C ILE A 111 -7.37 -5.55 4.21
N ALA A 112 -7.00 -4.51 3.48
CA ALA A 112 -5.65 -4.39 2.92
C ALA A 112 -4.58 -4.35 4.01
N ILE A 113 -4.75 -3.54 5.06
CA ILE A 113 -3.75 -3.45 6.13
C ILE A 113 -3.61 -4.77 6.91
N GLN A 114 -4.69 -5.53 7.06
CA GLN A 114 -4.63 -6.85 7.68
C GLN A 114 -3.81 -7.83 6.84
N LYS A 115 -3.98 -7.79 5.52
CA LYS A 115 -3.21 -8.64 4.62
C LYS A 115 -1.72 -8.27 4.63
N ILE A 116 -1.40 -6.98 4.65
CA ILE A 116 -0.02 -6.51 4.74
C ILE A 116 0.60 -6.98 6.06
N LYS A 117 -0.13 -6.87 7.16
CA LYS A 117 0.33 -7.36 8.47
C LYS A 117 0.68 -8.83 8.40
N GLN A 118 -0.20 -9.66 7.85
CA GLN A 118 0.03 -11.09 7.72
C GLN A 118 1.26 -11.39 6.86
N LEU A 119 1.38 -10.73 5.71
CA LEU A 119 2.51 -10.90 4.81
C LEU A 119 3.84 -10.51 5.47
N ALA A 120 3.86 -9.38 6.15
CA ALA A 120 5.07 -8.84 6.77
C ALA A 120 5.52 -9.70 7.95
N GLU A 121 4.59 -10.07 8.83
CA GLU A 121 4.90 -10.88 10.01
C GLU A 121 5.37 -12.28 9.61
N ASN A 122 4.72 -12.89 8.61
CA ASN A 122 5.14 -14.19 8.10
C ASN A 122 6.53 -14.11 7.47
N LYS A 123 6.80 -13.08 6.69
CA LYS A 123 8.10 -12.89 6.05
C LYS A 123 9.20 -12.67 7.10
N TYR A 124 8.92 -11.89 8.12
CA TYR A 124 9.86 -11.61 9.20
C TYR A 124 10.18 -12.87 10.00
N HIS A 125 9.15 -13.62 10.41
CA HIS A 125 9.34 -14.80 11.24
C HIS A 125 9.97 -15.98 10.50
N LYS A 126 9.84 -16.05 9.17
CA LYS A 126 10.51 -17.09 8.38
C LYS A 126 12.03 -16.92 8.31
N ASN A 127 12.53 -15.73 8.54
CA ASN A 127 13.96 -15.41 8.44
C ASN A 127 14.70 -15.55 9.77
N PHE A 128 14.05 -16.13 10.78
CA PHE A 128 14.68 -16.40 12.08
C PHE A 128 14.76 -17.89 12.38
#